data_de2bb44f7ec9592c064839e695dcaa9c
#
_entry.id   de2bb44f7ec9592c064839e695dcaa9c
#
_cell.length_a   1.000
_cell.length_b   1.000
_cell.length_c   1.000
_cell.angle_alpha   90.00
_cell.angle_beta   90.00
_cell.angle_gamma   90.00
#
_symmetry.space_group_name_H-M   'P 1'
#
loop_
_entity.id
_entity.type
_entity.pdbx_description
1 polymer ?
#
loop_
_entity_poly.entity_id
_entity_poly.type
_entity_poly.pdbx_seq_one_letter_code
_entity_poly.pdbx_strand_id
1 'polypeptide(L)'
;MSDCIFCGIVAGDIPGDVVHTTERTVAFRDLNPQASTHVLVVPRDHYANGAELAAADPAAAAELLVAAKAVAAADGYDAYRMVFNTGAEAGQTVFHAHVHVLAGEMQGLPG
;
A
#
# COMPACT_ATOMS: atom_id res chain seq x y z
N MET A 1 1.44 14.75 17.03
CA MET A 1 1.53 14.81 15.58
C MET A 1 2.37 13.63 15.07
N SER A 2 1.90 12.97 14.06
CA SER A 2 2.60 11.81 13.54
C SER A 2 3.67 12.24 12.54
N ASP A 3 4.87 11.64 12.65
CA ASP A 3 5.94 11.82 11.68
C ASP A 3 5.78 10.86 10.49
N CYS A 4 4.72 10.06 10.48
CA CYS A 4 4.50 9.07 9.43
C CYS A 4 4.00 9.74 8.14
N ILE A 5 4.78 9.59 7.08
CA ILE A 5 4.45 10.09 5.75
C ILE A 5 3.10 9.54 5.27
N PHE A 6 2.83 8.25 5.48
CA PHE A 6 1.59 7.64 5.02
C PHE A 6 0.38 8.12 5.83
N CYS A 7 0.54 8.35 7.13
CA CYS A 7 -0.50 9.00 7.93
C CYS A 7 -0.82 10.39 7.37
N GLY A 8 0.20 11.13 6.95
CA GLY A 8 0.04 12.45 6.36
C GLY A 8 -0.71 12.41 5.02
N ILE A 9 -0.43 11.42 4.19
CA ILE A 9 -1.13 11.24 2.90
C ILE A 9 -2.60 10.86 3.15
N VAL A 10 -2.84 9.95 4.08
CA VAL A 10 -4.21 9.53 4.46
C VAL A 10 -5.02 10.72 4.97
N ALA A 11 -4.40 11.57 5.78
CA ALA A 11 -5.06 12.76 6.34
C ALA A 11 -5.23 13.90 5.34
N GLY A 12 -4.53 13.84 4.19
CA GLY A 12 -4.55 14.92 3.20
C GLY A 12 -3.57 16.04 3.49
N ASP A 13 -2.72 15.91 4.50
CA ASP A 13 -1.73 16.91 4.90
C ASP A 13 -0.48 16.86 4.01
N ILE A 14 -0.19 15.69 3.45
CA ILE A 14 0.93 15.49 2.53
C ILE A 14 0.36 15.12 1.16
N PRO A 15 0.79 15.77 0.08
CA PRO A 15 0.32 15.45 -1.28
C PRO A 15 0.63 13.99 -1.65
N GLY A 16 -0.34 13.32 -2.27
CA GLY A 16 -0.18 11.99 -2.81
C GLY A 16 -1.13 11.80 -3.99
N ASP A 17 -0.72 10.97 -4.93
CA ASP A 17 -1.56 10.64 -6.09
C ASP A 17 -2.51 9.51 -5.71
N VAL A 18 -3.58 9.86 -5.00
CA VAL A 18 -4.58 8.91 -4.51
C VAL A 18 -5.43 8.42 -5.68
N VAL A 19 -5.47 7.10 -5.86
CA VAL A 19 -6.19 6.47 -6.98
C VAL A 19 -7.40 5.64 -6.53
N HIS A 20 -7.51 5.34 -5.23
CA HIS A 20 -8.61 4.52 -4.73
C HIS A 20 -8.76 4.73 -3.22
N THR A 21 -9.98 4.81 -2.75
CA THR A 21 -10.27 4.91 -1.31
C THR A 21 -11.41 3.98 -0.95
N THR A 22 -11.33 3.42 0.25
CA THR A 22 -12.42 2.67 0.86
C THR A 22 -12.65 3.18 2.28
N GLU A 23 -13.57 2.59 3.01
CA GLU A 23 -13.83 2.95 4.39
C GLU A 23 -12.58 2.84 5.27
N ARG A 24 -11.75 1.81 5.05
CA ARG A 24 -10.60 1.50 5.89
C ARG A 24 -9.25 1.67 5.20
N THR A 25 -9.24 1.93 3.89
CA THR A 25 -7.98 1.95 3.12
C THR A 25 -7.86 3.17 2.22
N VAL A 26 -6.61 3.51 1.89
CA VAL A 26 -6.28 4.53 0.89
C VAL A 26 -5.20 3.94 0.00
N ALA A 27 -5.32 4.11 -1.31
CA ALA A 27 -4.33 3.67 -2.28
C ALA A 27 -3.78 4.86 -3.05
N PHE A 28 -2.45 4.92 -3.19
CA PHE A 28 -1.78 6.01 -3.91
C PHE A 28 -0.58 5.46 -4.67
N ARG A 29 -0.19 6.15 -5.74
CA ARG A 29 0.93 5.71 -6.57
C ARG A 29 2.26 5.92 -5.86
N ASP A 30 3.17 4.96 -6.03
CA ASP A 30 4.53 5.08 -5.53
C ASP A 30 5.27 6.16 -6.31
N LEU A 31 6.02 7.02 -5.61
CA LEU A 31 6.82 8.09 -6.24
C LEU A 31 8.02 7.55 -7.01
N ASN A 32 8.45 6.33 -6.70
CA ASN A 32 9.57 5.67 -7.37
C ASN A 32 9.12 4.31 -7.91
N PRO A 33 8.29 4.30 -8.97
CA PRO A 33 7.65 3.07 -9.43
C PRO A 33 8.67 2.04 -9.96
N GLN A 34 8.46 0.78 -9.57
CA GLN A 34 9.25 -0.36 -10.00
C GLN A 34 8.50 -1.24 -10.99
N ALA A 35 7.36 -0.78 -11.48
CA ALA A 35 6.53 -1.49 -12.45
C ALA A 35 5.69 -0.47 -13.24
N SER A 36 5.08 -0.90 -14.34
CA SER A 36 4.17 -0.05 -15.11
C SER A 36 3.05 0.50 -14.24
N THR A 37 2.48 -0.36 -13.38
CA THR A 37 1.60 0.06 -12.29
C THR A 37 2.28 -0.30 -10.98
N HIS A 38 2.47 0.70 -10.12
CA HIS A 38 3.03 0.50 -8.79
C HIS A 38 2.25 1.38 -7.81
N VAL A 39 1.34 0.77 -7.08
CA VAL A 39 0.43 1.44 -6.14
C VAL A 39 0.66 0.89 -4.75
N LEU A 40 0.62 1.76 -3.75
CA LEU A 40 0.67 1.37 -2.34
C LEU A 40 -0.75 1.42 -1.78
N VAL A 41 -1.19 0.35 -1.13
CA VAL A 41 -2.46 0.34 -0.42
C VAL A 41 -2.17 0.30 1.08
N VAL A 42 -2.71 1.26 1.81
CA VAL A 42 -2.46 1.42 3.24
C VAL A 42 -3.77 1.43 4.03
N PRO A 43 -3.77 0.94 5.27
CA PRO A 43 -4.90 1.17 6.17
C PRO A 43 -4.90 2.64 6.59
N ARG A 44 -6.09 3.17 6.90
CA ARG A 44 -6.20 4.55 7.42
C ARG A 44 -5.59 4.65 8.81
N ASP A 45 -5.78 3.62 9.64
CA ASP A 45 -5.20 3.56 10.97
C ASP A 45 -3.75 3.10 10.89
N HIS A 46 -2.92 3.65 11.75
CA HIS A 46 -1.49 3.35 11.76
C HIS A 46 -1.19 2.02 12.46
N TYR A 47 -0.57 1.11 11.73
CA TYR A 47 0.05 -0.11 12.26
C TYR A 47 1.43 -0.22 11.64
N ALA A 48 2.39 -0.77 12.35
CA ALA A 48 3.79 -0.78 11.89
C ALA A 48 3.99 -1.63 10.61
N ASN A 49 3.25 -2.72 10.47
CA ASN A 49 3.38 -3.63 9.33
C ASN A 49 2.10 -4.46 9.14
N GLY A 50 2.08 -5.24 8.06
CA GLY A 50 0.91 -6.05 7.74
C GLY A 50 0.57 -7.12 8.76
N ALA A 51 1.57 -7.69 9.42
CA ALA A 51 1.34 -8.72 10.44
C ALA A 51 0.63 -8.13 11.66
N GLU A 52 1.07 -6.95 12.13
CA GLU A 52 0.42 -6.26 13.26
C GLU A 52 -0.99 -5.79 12.88
N LEU A 53 -1.17 -5.30 11.66
CA LEU A 53 -2.49 -4.94 11.15
C LEU A 53 -3.44 -6.14 11.18
N ALA A 54 -3.00 -7.28 10.64
CA ALA A 54 -3.84 -8.48 10.56
C ALA A 54 -4.23 -9.00 11.94
N ALA A 55 -3.31 -8.91 12.92
CA ALA A 55 -3.58 -9.34 14.28
C ALA A 55 -4.59 -8.44 14.98
N ALA A 56 -4.51 -7.12 14.74
CA ALA A 56 -5.36 -6.14 15.43
C ALA A 56 -6.68 -5.89 14.71
N ASP A 57 -6.67 -5.89 13.37
CA ASP A 57 -7.84 -5.58 12.55
C ASP A 57 -7.85 -6.41 11.27
N PRO A 58 -8.25 -7.70 11.38
CA PRO A 58 -8.28 -8.58 10.21
C PRO A 58 -9.18 -8.09 9.09
N ALA A 59 -10.24 -7.37 9.40
CA ALA A 59 -11.13 -6.81 8.37
C ALA A 59 -10.39 -5.78 7.51
N ALA A 60 -9.59 -4.91 8.12
CA ALA A 60 -8.79 -3.93 7.38
C ALA A 60 -7.72 -4.62 6.54
N ALA A 61 -7.09 -5.67 7.06
CA ALA A 61 -6.12 -6.46 6.29
C ALA A 61 -6.76 -7.07 5.05
N ALA A 62 -7.97 -7.63 5.18
CA ALA A 62 -8.71 -8.16 4.03
C ALA A 62 -9.04 -7.06 3.02
N GLU A 63 -9.40 -5.86 3.48
CA GLU A 63 -9.68 -4.73 2.57
C GLU A 63 -8.46 -4.30 1.77
N LEU A 64 -7.24 -4.42 2.31
CA LEU A 64 -6.02 -4.16 1.54
C LEU A 64 -5.95 -5.06 0.30
N LEU A 65 -6.27 -6.35 0.47
CA LEU A 65 -6.22 -7.31 -0.63
C LEU A 65 -7.30 -7.03 -1.67
N VAL A 66 -8.50 -6.68 -1.22
CA VAL A 66 -9.62 -6.32 -2.12
C VAL A 66 -9.29 -5.05 -2.89
N ALA A 67 -8.74 -4.04 -2.21
CA ALA A 67 -8.33 -2.79 -2.84
C ALA A 67 -7.21 -3.01 -3.86
N ALA A 68 -6.25 -3.90 -3.55
CA ALA A 68 -5.17 -4.26 -4.48
C ALA A 68 -5.72 -4.77 -5.81
N LYS A 69 -6.71 -5.65 -5.76
CA LYS A 69 -7.38 -6.15 -6.98
C LYS A 69 -8.04 -5.01 -7.75
N ALA A 70 -8.73 -4.13 -7.03
CA ALA A 70 -9.44 -3.01 -7.65
C ALA A 70 -8.49 -2.04 -8.36
N VAL A 71 -7.36 -1.70 -7.74
CA VAL A 71 -6.40 -0.76 -8.36
C VAL A 71 -5.71 -1.37 -9.57
N ALA A 72 -5.38 -2.66 -9.54
CA ALA A 72 -4.80 -3.33 -10.71
C ALA A 72 -5.80 -3.37 -11.86
N ALA A 73 -7.05 -3.72 -11.58
CA ALA A 73 -8.12 -3.77 -12.58
C ALA A 73 -8.39 -2.39 -13.19
N ALA A 74 -8.36 -1.33 -12.38
CA ALA A 74 -8.56 0.03 -12.87
C ALA A 74 -7.49 0.45 -13.89
N ASP A 75 -6.28 -0.08 -13.77
CA ASP A 75 -5.20 0.16 -14.71
C ASP A 75 -5.18 -0.86 -15.87
N GLY A 76 -6.15 -1.77 -15.93
CA GLY A 76 -6.30 -2.73 -17.03
C GLY A 76 -5.59 -4.05 -16.83
N TYR A 77 -5.18 -4.40 -15.61
CA TYR A 77 -4.44 -5.62 -15.34
C TYR A 77 -5.26 -6.63 -14.53
N ASP A 78 -5.34 -7.87 -15.04
CA ASP A 78 -5.91 -9.01 -14.32
C ASP A 78 -4.85 -9.74 -13.50
N ALA A 79 -3.58 -9.64 -13.90
CA ALA A 79 -2.45 -10.26 -13.22
C ALA A 79 -1.63 -9.18 -12.52
N TYR A 80 -1.29 -9.41 -11.26
CA TYR A 80 -0.52 -8.45 -10.47
C TYR A 80 0.19 -9.15 -9.33
N ARG A 81 1.20 -8.48 -8.79
CA ARG A 81 1.97 -8.99 -7.64
C ARG A 81 1.69 -8.10 -6.44
N MET A 82 1.53 -8.72 -5.27
CA MET A 82 1.44 -8.02 -4.01
C MET A 82 2.68 -8.33 -3.18
N VAL A 83 3.28 -7.28 -2.60
CA VAL A 83 4.46 -7.43 -1.75
C VAL A 83 4.23 -6.70 -0.43
N PHE A 84 4.35 -7.43 0.67
CA PHE A 84 4.42 -6.88 2.01
C PHE A 84 5.85 -7.08 2.52
N ASN A 85 6.48 -6.01 2.99
CA ASN A 85 7.75 -6.11 3.68
C ASN A 85 7.50 -5.93 5.18
N THR A 86 8.06 -6.80 6.00
CA THR A 86 7.87 -6.76 7.45
C THR A 86 9.24 -6.67 8.12
N GLY A 87 9.55 -5.49 8.65
CA GLY A 87 10.82 -5.21 9.29
C GLY A 87 11.86 -4.63 8.35
N ALA A 88 12.77 -3.83 8.91
CA ALA A 88 13.81 -3.14 8.13
C ALA A 88 14.74 -4.11 7.40
N GLU A 89 15.10 -5.22 8.04
CA GLU A 89 15.99 -6.23 7.44
C GLU A 89 15.38 -6.92 6.22
N ALA A 90 14.05 -6.93 6.12
CA ALA A 90 13.35 -7.50 4.97
C ALA A 90 13.00 -6.44 3.92
N GLY A 91 13.49 -5.21 4.09
CA GLY A 91 13.31 -4.15 3.10
C GLY A 91 12.19 -3.16 3.39
N GLN A 92 11.57 -3.22 4.56
CA GLN A 92 10.57 -2.22 4.92
C GLN A 92 11.24 -0.89 5.22
N THR A 93 10.83 0.17 4.53
CA THR A 93 11.40 1.51 4.67
C THR A 93 10.47 2.49 5.35
N VAL A 94 9.16 2.29 5.26
CA VAL A 94 8.16 3.11 5.96
C VAL A 94 7.39 2.20 6.91
N PHE A 95 7.35 2.57 8.19
CA PHE A 95 6.76 1.74 9.25
C PHE A 95 5.30 2.10 9.50
N HIS A 96 4.53 2.03 8.43
CA HIS A 96 3.08 2.07 8.37
C HIS A 96 2.70 0.94 7.42
N ALA A 97 1.86 0.02 7.85
CA ALA A 97 1.50 -1.16 7.07
C ALA A 97 1.10 -0.78 5.63
N HIS A 98 1.68 -1.44 4.67
CA HIS A 98 1.33 -1.20 3.27
C HIS A 98 1.63 -2.42 2.42
N VAL A 99 0.85 -2.58 1.36
CA VAL A 99 1.10 -3.58 0.32
C VAL A 99 1.45 -2.85 -0.97
N HIS A 100 2.55 -3.29 -1.59
CA HIS A 100 2.91 -2.87 -2.94
C HIS A 100 2.09 -3.68 -3.93
N VAL A 101 1.41 -3.02 -4.84
CA VAL A 101 0.68 -3.65 -5.94
C VAL A 101 1.43 -3.33 -7.23
N LEU A 102 1.98 -4.34 -7.88
CA LEU A 102 2.79 -4.18 -9.07
C LEU A 102 2.16 -4.96 -10.23
N ALA A 103 2.04 -4.31 -11.37
CA ALA A 103 1.49 -4.93 -12.56
C ALA A 103 2.19 -4.40 -13.81
N GLY A 104 2.12 -5.16 -14.89
CA GLY A 104 2.81 -4.83 -16.13
C GLY A 104 4.29 -5.17 -16.06
N GLU A 105 5.13 -4.40 -16.73
CA GLU A 105 6.58 -4.61 -16.70
C GLU A 105 7.13 -4.23 -15.33
N MET A 106 7.94 -5.12 -14.75
CA MET A 106 8.51 -4.95 -13.42
C MET A 106 10.02 -4.90 -13.47
N GLN A 107 10.60 -3.97 -12.69
CA GLN A 107 12.05 -3.79 -12.64
C GLN A 107 12.71 -4.54 -11.49
N GLY A 108 11.93 -4.96 -10.51
CA GLY A 108 12.45 -5.68 -9.36
C GLY A 108 11.43 -5.72 -8.23
N LEU A 109 11.89 -6.14 -7.05
CA LEU A 109 11.04 -6.14 -5.86
C LEU A 109 11.20 -4.82 -5.11
N PRO A 110 10.09 -4.20 -4.69
CA PRO A 110 10.14 -2.93 -3.95
C PRO A 110 10.61 -3.12 -2.51
N GLY A 111 11.25 -2.09 -2.01
CA GLY A 111 11.70 -2.02 -0.62
C GLY A 111 10.68 -1.48 0.37
#